data_c59a8b3aa571189b2733124f3d3859e0
#
_entry.id   c59a8b3aa571189b2733124f3d3859e0
#
_cell.length_a   1.000
_cell.length_b   1.000
_cell.length_c   1.000
_cell.angle_alpha   90.00
_cell.angle_beta   90.00
_cell.angle_gamma   90.00
#
_symmetry.space_group_name_H-M   'P 1'
#
loop_
_entity.id
_entity.type
_entity.pdbx_description
1 polymer ?
#
loop_
_entity_poly.entity_id
_entity_poly.type
_entity_poly.pdbx_seq_one_letter_code
_entity_poly.pdbx_strand_id
1 'polypeptide(L)'
;WKLPPNLVFAAPGQMLSHLASCSVCLSISSPWAMTAMTWGRQTILVGDYGIHTNEGTTSWFGCGSMHRLRGVQSPDQLLELPKANQTWLESMGWGIHDGAQLLINTLEALVA
;
A
#
# COMPACT_ATOMS: atom_id res chain seq x y z
N TRP A 1 26.59 -11.99 9.65
CA TRP A 1 25.30 -12.37 9.08
C TRP A 1 25.29 -12.09 7.58
N LYS A 2 24.89 -13.04 6.79
CA LYS A 2 24.83 -12.93 5.32
C LYS A 2 23.39 -12.98 4.85
N LEU A 3 23.05 -12.13 3.89
CA LEU A 3 21.77 -12.19 3.22
C LEU A 3 21.64 -13.48 2.40
N PRO A 4 20.47 -14.12 2.38
CA PRO A 4 20.19 -15.19 1.42
C PRO A 4 20.42 -14.70 -0.02
N PRO A 5 20.83 -15.59 -0.96
CA PRO A 5 21.11 -15.17 -2.34
C PRO A 5 19.91 -14.53 -3.05
N ASN A 6 18.70 -14.86 -2.61
CA ASN A 6 17.45 -14.35 -3.18
C ASN A 6 16.93 -13.07 -2.52
N LEU A 7 17.70 -12.50 -1.59
CA LEU A 7 17.34 -11.26 -0.90
C LEU A 7 18.34 -10.16 -1.29
N VAL A 8 17.84 -9.07 -1.81
CA VAL A 8 18.63 -7.94 -2.28
C VAL A 8 18.05 -6.64 -1.72
N PHE A 9 18.91 -5.75 -1.23
CA PHE A 9 18.49 -4.39 -0.89
C PHE A 9 18.45 -3.53 -2.15
N ALA A 10 17.32 -2.82 -2.34
CA ALA A 10 17.18 -1.89 -3.44
C ALA A 10 18.07 -0.67 -3.23
N ALA A 11 18.67 -0.17 -4.31
CA ALA A 11 19.41 1.08 -4.26
C ALA A 11 18.46 2.28 -4.05
N PRO A 12 18.91 3.35 -3.37
CA PRO A 12 18.11 4.56 -3.23
C PRO A 12 17.67 5.11 -4.59
N GLY A 13 16.43 5.58 -4.66
CA GLY A 13 15.86 6.15 -5.89
C GLY A 13 15.29 5.16 -6.88
N GLN A 14 15.35 3.86 -6.61
CA GLN A 14 14.83 2.82 -7.50
C GLN A 14 13.46 2.27 -7.08
N MET A 15 12.82 2.86 -6.09
CA MET A 15 11.57 2.34 -5.54
C MET A 15 10.46 2.22 -6.59
N LEU A 16 10.26 3.25 -7.41
CA LEU A 16 9.23 3.24 -8.44
C LEU A 16 9.45 2.13 -9.47
N SER A 17 10.68 1.91 -9.89
CA SER A 17 11.02 0.83 -10.83
C SER A 17 10.72 -0.54 -10.23
N HIS A 18 11.04 -0.74 -8.96
CA HIS A 18 10.76 -2.00 -8.27
C HIS A 18 9.25 -2.22 -8.09
N LEU A 19 8.49 -1.19 -7.73
CA LEU A 19 7.04 -1.28 -7.62
C LEU A 19 6.40 -1.59 -8.97
N ALA A 20 6.90 -1.01 -10.05
CA ALA A 20 6.37 -1.24 -11.40
C ALA A 20 6.59 -2.67 -11.88
N SER A 21 7.63 -3.36 -11.40
CA SER A 21 8.00 -4.71 -11.84
C SER A 21 7.69 -5.81 -10.84
N CYS A 22 7.33 -5.49 -9.59
CA CYS A 22 7.09 -6.50 -8.58
C CYS A 22 5.79 -7.27 -8.83
N SER A 23 5.76 -8.55 -8.42
CA SER A 23 4.52 -9.34 -8.41
C SER A 23 3.71 -9.10 -7.13
N VAL A 24 4.39 -8.90 -6.01
CA VAL A 24 3.77 -8.65 -4.70
C VAL A 24 4.57 -7.57 -3.98
N CYS A 25 3.86 -6.62 -3.41
CA CYS A 25 4.42 -5.61 -2.51
C CYS A 25 3.99 -5.94 -1.08
N LEU A 26 4.94 -6.08 -0.19
CA LEU A 26 4.68 -6.28 1.24
C LEU A 26 5.08 -5.02 2.01
N SER A 27 4.21 -4.58 2.90
CA SER A 27 4.48 -3.39 3.71
C SER A 27 3.80 -3.51 5.07
N ILE A 28 4.32 -2.83 6.06
CA ILE A 28 3.63 -2.64 7.34
C ILE A 28 2.76 -1.39 7.25
N SER A 29 3.36 -0.25 6.94
CA SER A 29 2.65 1.03 6.82
C SER A 29 3.52 2.04 6.05
N SER A 30 3.57 1.91 4.75
CA SER A 30 4.37 2.80 3.90
C SER A 30 3.49 3.46 2.84
N PRO A 31 3.68 4.75 2.55
CA PRO A 31 3.01 5.41 1.42
C PRO A 31 3.24 4.70 0.08
N TRP A 32 4.35 4.02 -0.10
CA TRP A 32 4.62 3.23 -1.30
C TRP A 32 3.64 2.08 -1.51
N ALA A 33 3.03 1.57 -0.43
CA ALA A 33 1.97 0.58 -0.53
C ALA A 33 0.75 1.15 -1.26
N MET A 34 0.38 2.41 -1.00
CA MET A 34 -0.69 3.09 -1.71
C MET A 34 -0.38 3.19 -3.21
N THR A 35 0.84 3.59 -3.56
CA THR A 35 1.29 3.66 -4.95
C THR A 35 1.18 2.30 -5.63
N ALA A 36 1.64 1.24 -4.98
CA ALA A 36 1.53 -0.12 -5.52
C ALA A 36 0.08 -0.55 -5.75
N MET A 37 -0.81 -0.23 -4.80
CA MET A 37 -2.25 -0.51 -4.92
C MET A 37 -2.87 0.21 -6.11
N THR A 38 -2.57 1.50 -6.30
CA THR A 38 -3.11 2.28 -7.42
C THR A 38 -2.60 1.81 -8.76
N TRP A 39 -1.43 1.19 -8.81
CA TRP A 39 -0.88 0.58 -10.03
C TRP A 39 -1.39 -0.84 -10.27
N GLY A 40 -2.33 -1.32 -9.45
CA GLY A 40 -2.90 -2.65 -9.59
C GLY A 40 -1.98 -3.77 -9.15
N ARG A 41 -0.89 -3.48 -8.43
CA ARG A 41 0.00 -4.49 -7.90
C ARG A 41 -0.63 -5.17 -6.69
N GLN A 42 -0.41 -6.47 -6.55
CA GLN A 42 -0.82 -7.19 -5.36
C GLN A 42 -0.03 -6.65 -4.16
N THR A 43 -0.74 -5.97 -3.28
CA THR A 43 -0.13 -5.30 -2.12
C THR A 43 -0.73 -5.88 -0.85
N ILE A 44 0.13 -6.30 0.06
CA ILE A 44 -0.27 -6.88 1.33
C ILE A 44 0.32 -6.04 2.45
N LEU A 45 -0.56 -5.55 3.31
CA LEU A 45 -0.14 -4.94 4.57
C LEU A 45 -0.03 -6.06 5.60
N VAL A 46 1.16 -6.18 6.18
CA VAL A 46 1.47 -7.26 7.12
C VAL A 46 0.79 -6.98 8.44
N GLY A 47 -0.24 -7.77 8.75
CA GLY A 47 -1.05 -7.60 9.95
C GLY A 47 -0.57 -8.38 11.17
N ASP A 48 0.54 -9.10 11.07
CA ASP A 48 1.06 -9.94 12.15
C ASP A 48 1.46 -9.13 13.40
N TYR A 49 1.83 -7.87 13.21
CA TYR A 49 2.22 -6.95 14.28
C TYR A 49 1.04 -6.21 14.91
N GLY A 50 -0.18 -6.45 14.42
CA GLY A 50 -1.37 -5.76 14.89
C GLY A 50 -1.51 -4.36 14.32
N ILE A 51 -2.49 -3.63 14.83
CA ILE A 51 -2.81 -2.28 14.40
C ILE A 51 -2.41 -1.30 15.49
N HIS A 52 -1.52 -0.38 15.16
CA HIS A 52 -0.96 0.58 16.12
C HIS A 52 -0.99 1.99 15.54
N THR A 53 -1.43 2.95 16.35
CA THR A 53 -1.47 4.36 15.96
C THR A 53 -0.08 4.89 15.66
N ASN A 54 0.92 4.49 16.44
CA ASN A 54 2.31 4.96 16.30
C ASN A 54 2.94 4.58 14.96
N GLU A 55 2.60 3.41 14.42
CA GLU A 55 3.07 2.94 13.12
C GLU A 55 2.16 3.39 11.97
N GLY A 56 1.07 4.10 12.27
CA GLY A 56 0.14 4.58 11.25
C GLY A 56 -0.70 3.49 10.60
N THR A 57 -0.72 2.27 11.16
CA THR A 57 -1.46 1.15 10.57
C THR A 57 -2.97 1.34 10.64
N THR A 58 -3.46 2.20 11.55
CA THR A 58 -4.88 2.55 11.63
C THR A 58 -5.39 3.23 10.37
N SER A 59 -4.53 3.89 9.61
CA SER A 59 -4.90 4.56 8.35
C SER A 59 -5.38 3.59 7.27
N TRP A 60 -5.09 2.30 7.41
CA TRP A 60 -5.39 1.28 6.42
C TRP A 60 -6.68 0.51 6.70
N PHE A 61 -7.46 0.92 7.70
CA PHE A 61 -8.73 0.29 7.99
C PHE A 61 -9.65 0.29 6.76
N GLY A 62 -10.21 -0.87 6.47
CA GLY A 62 -11.14 -1.03 5.36
C GLY A 62 -10.49 -1.25 4.01
N CYS A 63 -9.17 -1.23 3.90
CA CYS A 63 -8.48 -1.43 2.61
C CYS A 63 -8.67 -2.84 2.03
N GLY A 64 -8.90 -3.84 2.87
CA GLY A 64 -9.07 -5.23 2.44
C GLY A 64 -7.78 -5.97 2.12
N SER A 65 -6.63 -5.31 2.23
CA SER A 65 -5.31 -5.88 1.90
C SER A 65 -4.44 -6.16 3.11
N MET A 66 -4.97 -6.02 4.32
CA MET A 66 -4.22 -6.34 5.54
C MET A 66 -4.41 -7.82 5.86
N HIS A 67 -3.33 -8.59 5.78
CA HIS A 67 -3.33 -10.02 6.02
C HIS A 67 -2.17 -10.43 6.92
N ARG A 68 -2.35 -11.52 7.64
CA ARG A 68 -1.26 -12.12 8.40
C ARG A 68 -0.42 -13.00 7.47
N LEU A 69 0.89 -12.90 7.57
CA LEU A 69 1.80 -13.78 6.84
C LEU A 69 2.00 -15.11 7.55
N ARG A 70 1.68 -15.18 8.82
CA ARG A 70 1.76 -16.44 9.59
C ARG A 70 0.89 -17.49 8.92
N GLY A 71 1.48 -18.63 8.58
CA GLY A 71 0.79 -19.72 7.88
C GLY A 71 0.93 -19.69 6.36
N VAL A 72 1.47 -18.62 5.78
CA VAL A 72 1.82 -18.58 4.35
C VAL A 72 3.04 -19.47 4.12
N GLN A 73 2.91 -20.42 3.21
CA GLN A 73 3.95 -21.43 2.95
C GLN A 73 4.68 -21.20 1.62
N SER A 74 4.10 -20.45 0.70
CA SER A 74 4.72 -20.15 -0.59
C SER A 74 4.33 -18.76 -1.08
N PRO A 75 5.17 -18.14 -1.94
CA PRO A 75 4.84 -16.85 -2.56
C PRO A 75 3.55 -16.86 -3.39
N ASP A 76 3.21 -18.00 -3.99
CA ASP A 76 1.99 -18.11 -4.79
C ASP A 76 0.73 -17.88 -3.97
N GLN A 77 0.73 -18.25 -2.71
CA GLN A 77 -0.39 -17.97 -1.80
C GLN A 77 -0.61 -16.47 -1.59
N LEU A 78 0.44 -15.67 -1.66
CA LEU A 78 0.31 -14.22 -1.54
C LEU A 78 -0.44 -13.61 -2.74
N LEU A 79 -0.28 -14.17 -3.92
CA LEU A 79 -0.98 -13.71 -5.12
C LEU A 79 -2.48 -14.03 -5.11
N GLU A 80 -2.88 -15.02 -4.34
CA GLU A 80 -4.28 -15.45 -4.21
C GLU A 80 -5.06 -14.64 -3.16
N LEU A 81 -4.38 -13.88 -2.31
CA LEU A 81 -5.04 -13.05 -1.31
C LEU A 81 -5.83 -11.91 -1.98
N PRO A 82 -6.95 -11.47 -1.35
CA PRO A 82 -7.73 -10.38 -1.91
C PRO A 82 -6.92 -9.11 -2.11
N LYS A 83 -7.16 -8.44 -3.23
CA LYS A 83 -6.58 -7.13 -3.53
C LYS A 83 -7.24 -6.02 -2.73
N ALA A 84 -6.63 -4.84 -2.73
CA ALA A 84 -7.19 -3.66 -2.08
C ALA A 84 -8.61 -3.37 -2.57
N ASN A 85 -9.46 -2.96 -1.64
CA ASN A 85 -10.85 -2.63 -1.93
C ASN A 85 -10.93 -1.35 -2.77
N GLN A 86 -11.61 -1.43 -3.92
CA GLN A 86 -11.74 -0.30 -4.84
C GLN A 86 -12.42 0.90 -4.19
N THR A 87 -13.50 0.68 -3.44
CA THR A 87 -14.22 1.75 -2.74
C THR A 87 -13.33 2.46 -1.72
N TRP A 88 -12.49 1.70 -1.01
CA TRP A 88 -11.53 2.28 -0.08
C TRP A 88 -10.49 3.13 -0.81
N LEU A 89 -9.94 2.63 -1.92
CA LEU A 89 -8.97 3.39 -2.72
C LEU A 89 -9.58 4.71 -3.22
N GLU A 90 -10.82 4.69 -3.69
CA GLU A 90 -11.53 5.89 -4.12
C GLU A 90 -11.72 6.89 -2.97
N SER A 91 -12.03 6.40 -1.77
CA SER A 91 -12.16 7.24 -0.58
C SER A 91 -10.84 7.90 -0.18
N MET A 92 -9.71 7.30 -0.55
CA MET A 92 -8.36 7.85 -0.32
C MET A 92 -7.88 8.74 -1.47
N GLY A 93 -8.73 9.00 -2.45
CA GLY A 93 -8.43 9.90 -3.57
C GLY A 93 -7.98 9.22 -4.86
N TRP A 94 -7.99 7.89 -4.93
CA TRP A 94 -7.63 7.20 -6.16
C TRP A 94 -8.63 7.58 -7.28
N GLY A 95 -8.09 7.89 -8.46
CA GLY A 95 -8.92 8.28 -9.61
C GLY A 95 -9.31 9.76 -9.64
N ILE A 96 -8.96 10.56 -8.64
CA ILE A 96 -9.15 11.99 -8.65
C ILE A 96 -8.03 12.64 -9.47
N HIS A 97 -8.40 13.33 -10.56
CA HIS A 97 -7.43 13.94 -11.47
C HIS A 97 -7.20 15.43 -11.21
N ASP A 98 -8.09 16.07 -10.50
CA ASP A 98 -8.09 17.51 -10.22
C ASP A 98 -8.10 17.81 -8.71
N GLY A 99 -7.37 17.01 -7.93
CA GLY A 99 -7.33 17.11 -6.47
C GLY A 99 -6.92 18.51 -5.96
N ALA A 100 -5.99 19.16 -6.66
CA ALA A 100 -5.58 20.52 -6.30
C ALA A 100 -6.74 21.52 -6.42
N GLN A 101 -7.51 21.44 -7.50
CA GLN A 101 -8.67 22.31 -7.70
C GLN A 101 -9.77 22.03 -6.67
N LEU A 102 -10.02 20.75 -6.37
CA LEU A 102 -10.98 20.36 -5.33
C LEU A 102 -10.58 20.92 -3.96
N LEU A 103 -9.29 20.87 -3.63
CA LEU A 103 -8.77 21.43 -2.38
C LEU A 103 -9.00 22.94 -2.32
N ILE A 104 -8.67 23.66 -3.40
CA ILE A 104 -8.87 25.11 -3.49
C ILE A 104 -10.36 25.45 -3.31
N ASN A 105 -11.24 24.75 -4.01
CA ASN A 105 -12.69 24.99 -3.91
C ASN A 105 -13.21 24.75 -2.49
N THR A 106 -12.71 23.71 -1.82
CA THR A 106 -13.07 23.41 -0.43
C THR A 106 -12.60 24.51 0.51
N LEU A 107 -11.37 24.98 0.35
CA LEU A 107 -10.83 26.06 1.19
C LEU A 107 -11.59 27.37 0.97
N GLU A 108 -11.92 27.71 -0.26
CA GLU A 108 -12.72 28.90 -0.58
C GLU A 108 -14.11 28.82 0.07
N ALA A 109 -14.76 27.68 0.05
CA ALA A 109 -16.05 27.47 0.68
C ALA A 109 -16.00 27.64 2.20
N LEU A 110 -14.86 27.28 2.84
CA LEU A 110 -14.68 27.41 4.29
C LEU A 110 -14.46 28.85 4.75
N VAL A 111 -13.94 29.73 3.88
CA VAL A 111 -13.64 31.12 4.22
C VAL A 111 -14.66 32.12 3.66
N ALA A 112 -15.62 31.63 2.92
CA ALA A 112 -16.67 32.45 2.32
C ALA A 112 -17.69 32.91 3.34
#